data_123288199df3c4b26be949ab66241728
#
_entry.id   123288199df3c4b26be949ab66241728
#
_cell.length_a   1.000
_cell.length_b   1.000
_cell.length_c   1.000
_cell.angle_alpha   90.00
_cell.angle_beta   90.00
_cell.angle_gamma   90.00
#
_symmetry.space_group_name_H-M   'P 1'
#
loop_
_entity.id
_entity.type
_entity.pdbx_description
1 polymer ?
#
loop_
_entity_poly.entity_id
_entity_poly.type
_entity_poly.pdbx_seq_one_letter_code
_entity_poly.pdbx_strand_id
1 'polypeptide(L)'
;MVNGAGLAMGTMDLVKLHGGNPANFLDVGGGATKEAVAEAFKIILSDSAVKAVLINIFGGIVSCATIAEGIIGAVQEVGVEVPVVVRFEGNNSALGRQTLADSGLNIIPGESLVDAVEKAVAAAGGQA
;
A
#
# COMPACT_ATOMS: atom_id res chain seq x y z
N MET A 1 -4.32 -1.72 -0.90
CA MET A 1 -4.76 -1.44 0.50
C MET A 1 -4.95 0.05 0.69
N VAL A 2 -6.04 0.43 1.26
CA VAL A 2 -6.37 1.84 1.51
C VAL A 2 -7.07 1.99 2.86
N ASN A 3 -7.27 3.23 3.31
CA ASN A 3 -8.07 3.52 4.50
C ASN A 3 -9.25 4.44 4.16
N GLY A 4 -10.30 3.86 3.61
CA GLY A 4 -11.55 4.54 3.29
C GLY A 4 -12.15 4.05 1.98
N ALA A 5 -13.45 3.82 1.95
CA ALA A 5 -14.13 3.25 0.79
C ALA A 5 -14.03 4.15 -0.45
N GLY A 6 -14.18 5.47 -0.27
CA GLY A 6 -14.03 6.41 -1.39
C GLY A 6 -12.63 6.39 -1.97
N LEU A 7 -11.63 6.30 -1.10
CA LEU A 7 -10.23 6.23 -1.53
C LEU A 7 -9.96 4.91 -2.26
N ALA A 8 -10.57 3.81 -1.82
CA ALA A 8 -10.42 2.51 -2.46
C ALA A 8 -10.94 2.55 -3.90
N MET A 9 -12.13 3.09 -4.09
CA MET A 9 -12.74 3.18 -5.42
C MET A 9 -11.92 4.06 -6.36
N GLY A 10 -11.48 5.23 -5.89
CA GLY A 10 -10.65 6.14 -6.68
C GLY A 10 -9.31 5.52 -7.06
N THR A 11 -8.70 4.78 -6.14
CA THR A 11 -7.43 4.09 -6.39
C THR A 11 -7.60 3.01 -7.47
N MET A 12 -8.66 2.21 -7.38
CA MET A 12 -8.94 1.18 -8.38
C MET A 12 -9.18 1.76 -9.77
N ASP A 13 -9.93 2.86 -9.84
CA ASP A 13 -10.21 3.54 -11.11
C ASP A 13 -8.91 4.05 -11.75
N LEU A 14 -8.02 4.62 -10.97
CA LEU A 14 -6.73 5.09 -11.46
C LEU A 14 -5.84 3.94 -11.94
N VAL A 15 -5.85 2.81 -11.24
CA VAL A 15 -5.10 1.63 -11.66
C VAL A 15 -5.56 1.17 -13.04
N LYS A 16 -6.87 1.11 -13.26
CA LYS A 16 -7.43 0.74 -14.56
C LYS A 16 -7.09 1.76 -15.64
N LEU A 17 -7.18 3.05 -15.30
CA LEU A 17 -6.88 4.13 -16.25
C LEU A 17 -5.43 4.05 -16.73
N HIS A 18 -4.51 3.63 -15.88
CA HIS A 18 -3.09 3.52 -16.21
C HIS A 18 -2.70 2.13 -16.75
N GLY A 19 -3.67 1.32 -17.12
CA GLY A 19 -3.43 0.04 -17.78
C GLY A 19 -3.23 -1.15 -16.86
N GLY A 20 -3.41 -0.98 -15.58
CA GLY A 20 -3.34 -2.08 -14.62
C GLY A 20 -4.67 -2.80 -14.48
N ASN A 21 -4.64 -3.93 -13.82
CA ASN A 21 -5.83 -4.72 -13.55
C ASN A 21 -5.86 -5.03 -12.05
N PRO A 22 -6.73 -4.35 -11.27
CA PRO A 22 -6.80 -4.61 -9.83
C PRO A 22 -7.27 -6.04 -9.56
N ALA A 23 -6.43 -6.83 -8.93
CA ALA A 23 -6.78 -8.21 -8.55
C ALA A 23 -7.80 -8.20 -7.41
N ASN A 24 -7.60 -7.30 -6.46
CA ASN A 24 -8.49 -7.12 -5.31
C ASN A 24 -8.20 -5.76 -4.66
N PHE A 25 -9.00 -5.42 -3.67
CA PHE A 25 -8.71 -4.27 -2.83
C PHE A 25 -9.13 -4.58 -1.39
N LEU A 26 -8.58 -3.81 -0.45
CA LEU A 26 -8.96 -3.95 0.95
C LEU A 26 -8.92 -2.58 1.63
N ASP A 27 -10.02 -2.24 2.30
CA ASP A 27 -10.15 -1.01 3.06
C ASP A 27 -9.92 -1.34 4.54
N VAL A 28 -8.85 -0.81 5.11
CA VAL A 28 -8.53 -1.05 6.52
C VAL A 28 -9.25 -0.09 7.48
N GLY A 29 -10.03 0.86 6.93
CA GLY A 29 -10.77 1.82 7.71
C GLY A 29 -9.93 2.94 8.28
N GLY A 30 -10.59 3.94 8.85
CA GLY A 30 -9.93 5.14 9.37
C GLY A 30 -9.22 4.95 10.71
N GLY A 31 -9.52 3.86 11.42
CA GLY A 31 -8.89 3.56 12.71
C GLY A 31 -7.94 2.37 12.65
N ALA A 32 -7.28 2.17 11.52
CA ALA A 32 -6.41 1.02 11.31
C ALA A 32 -5.29 0.93 12.36
N THR A 33 -5.08 -0.28 12.86
CA THR A 33 -4.00 -0.59 13.79
C THR A 33 -2.90 -1.36 13.07
N LYS A 34 -1.75 -1.51 13.72
CA LYS A 34 -0.65 -2.31 13.22
C LYS A 34 -1.09 -3.74 12.88
N GLU A 35 -1.88 -4.33 13.78
CA GLU A 35 -2.38 -5.70 13.62
C GLU A 35 -3.37 -5.80 12.45
N ALA A 36 -4.24 -4.81 12.28
CA ALA A 36 -5.18 -4.77 11.17
C ALA A 36 -4.45 -4.69 9.83
N VAL A 37 -3.38 -3.90 9.75
CA VAL A 37 -2.56 -3.78 8.55
C VAL A 37 -1.89 -5.12 8.22
N ALA A 38 -1.34 -5.80 9.21
CA ALA A 38 -0.70 -7.09 9.03
C ALA A 38 -1.70 -8.14 8.50
N GLU A 39 -2.89 -8.20 9.07
CA GLU A 39 -3.95 -9.11 8.62
C GLU A 39 -4.41 -8.78 7.20
N ALA A 40 -4.56 -7.48 6.89
CA ALA A 40 -4.93 -7.05 5.54
C ALA A 40 -3.90 -7.50 4.52
N PHE A 41 -2.62 -7.39 4.83
CA PHE A 41 -1.53 -7.86 3.97
C PHE A 41 -1.64 -9.35 3.70
N LYS A 42 -1.90 -10.14 4.73
CA LYS A 42 -2.06 -11.60 4.60
C LYS A 42 -3.23 -11.94 3.68
N ILE A 43 -4.34 -11.25 3.84
CA ILE A 43 -5.53 -11.47 3.01
C ILE A 43 -5.23 -11.15 1.54
N ILE A 44 -4.62 -10.00 1.27
CA ILE A 44 -4.29 -9.59 -0.09
C ILE A 44 -3.34 -10.60 -0.73
N LEU A 45 -2.31 -11.02 -0.02
CA LEU A 45 -1.29 -11.91 -0.55
C LEU A 45 -1.74 -13.38 -0.64
N SER A 46 -2.90 -13.71 -0.08
CA SER A 46 -3.48 -15.05 -0.26
C SER A 46 -3.96 -15.27 -1.69
N ASP A 47 -4.16 -14.20 -2.46
CA ASP A 47 -4.54 -14.28 -3.87
C ASP A 47 -3.27 -14.38 -4.72
N SER A 48 -3.08 -15.52 -5.37
CA SER A 48 -1.90 -15.78 -6.20
C SER A 48 -1.85 -14.92 -7.48
N ALA A 49 -2.93 -14.26 -7.83
CA ALA A 49 -2.97 -13.34 -8.97
C ALA A 49 -2.31 -11.99 -8.66
N VAL A 50 -2.05 -11.70 -7.39
CA VAL A 50 -1.41 -10.44 -6.99
C VAL A 50 0.05 -10.44 -7.41
N LYS A 51 0.44 -9.43 -8.20
CA LYS A 51 1.81 -9.27 -8.70
C LYS A 51 2.53 -8.07 -8.12
N ALA A 52 1.78 -7.15 -7.52
CA ALA A 52 2.31 -6.01 -6.78
C ALA A 52 1.23 -5.56 -5.80
N VAL A 53 1.66 -4.94 -4.71
CA VAL A 53 0.74 -4.38 -3.71
C VAL A 53 0.88 -2.86 -3.75
N LEU A 54 -0.24 -2.17 -3.86
CA LEU A 54 -0.30 -0.72 -3.76
C LEU A 54 -0.97 -0.35 -2.45
N ILE A 55 -0.27 0.42 -1.64
CA ILE A 55 -0.79 0.92 -0.37
C ILE A 55 -0.95 2.44 -0.49
N ASN A 56 -2.19 2.89 -0.38
CA ASN A 56 -2.54 4.30 -0.48
C ASN A 56 -3.27 4.72 0.80
N ILE A 57 -2.56 5.43 1.66
CA ILE A 57 -3.05 5.77 3.00
C ILE A 57 -3.10 7.29 3.16
N PHE A 58 -4.24 7.76 3.64
CA PHE A 58 -4.41 9.13 4.10
C PHE A 58 -4.47 9.15 5.63
N GLY A 59 -3.49 9.80 6.25
CA GLY A 59 -3.42 9.92 7.71
C GLY A 59 -4.33 11.03 8.22
N GLY A 60 -5.58 10.67 8.53
CA GLY A 60 -6.51 11.56 9.22
C GLY A 60 -6.46 11.27 10.72
N ILE A 61 -7.33 10.38 11.18
CA ILE A 61 -7.33 9.93 12.57
C ILE A 61 -6.12 9.03 12.84
N VAL A 62 -5.81 8.13 11.91
CA VAL A 62 -4.67 7.22 12.04
C VAL A 62 -3.37 7.91 11.61
N SER A 63 -2.26 7.55 12.22
CA SER A 63 -0.94 8.06 11.87
C SER A 63 -0.31 7.20 10.80
N CYS A 64 0.27 7.84 9.77
CA CYS A 64 1.04 7.11 8.75
C CYS A 64 2.23 6.38 9.37
N ALA A 65 2.80 6.87 10.46
CA ALA A 65 3.89 6.20 11.16
C ALA A 65 3.44 4.84 11.71
N THR A 66 2.22 4.76 12.27
CA THR A 66 1.65 3.51 12.76
C THR A 66 1.43 2.52 11.63
N ILE A 67 0.91 3.00 10.51
CA ILE A 67 0.70 2.17 9.32
C ILE A 67 2.05 1.66 8.79
N ALA A 68 3.08 2.52 8.76
CA ALA A 68 4.41 2.13 8.31
C ALA A 68 4.97 0.97 9.17
N GLU A 69 4.82 1.05 10.47
CA GLU A 69 5.23 -0.03 11.38
C GLU A 69 4.49 -1.33 11.10
N GLY A 70 3.19 -1.22 10.81
CA GLY A 70 2.37 -2.37 10.44
C GLY A 70 2.82 -3.02 9.14
N ILE A 71 3.14 -2.20 8.15
CA ILE A 71 3.66 -2.68 6.86
C ILE A 71 4.98 -3.41 7.06
N ILE A 72 5.91 -2.83 7.81
CA ILE A 72 7.21 -3.45 8.08
C ILE A 72 7.03 -4.80 8.77
N GLY A 73 6.22 -4.83 9.81
CA GLY A 73 5.95 -6.07 10.55
C GLY A 73 5.31 -7.14 9.66
N ALA A 74 4.36 -6.75 8.82
CA ALA A 74 3.69 -7.68 7.92
C ALA A 74 4.64 -8.23 6.85
N VAL A 75 5.46 -7.38 6.26
CA VAL A 75 6.43 -7.80 5.23
C VAL A 75 7.44 -8.79 5.83
N GLN A 76 7.91 -8.54 7.04
CA GLN A 76 8.83 -9.43 7.72
C GLN A 76 8.19 -10.75 8.12
N GLU A 77 6.95 -10.71 8.61
CA GLU A 77 6.23 -11.90 9.07
C GLU A 77 5.79 -12.79 7.92
N VAL A 78 5.26 -12.20 6.86
CA VAL A 78 4.71 -12.94 5.73
C VAL A 78 5.78 -13.34 4.72
N GLY A 79 6.88 -12.62 4.65
CA GLY A 79 7.93 -12.87 3.67
C GLY A 79 7.48 -12.47 2.27
N VAL A 80 7.07 -11.21 2.12
CA VAL A 80 6.51 -10.70 0.87
C VAL A 80 7.56 -10.71 -0.24
N GLU A 81 7.25 -11.37 -1.35
CA GLU A 81 8.13 -11.46 -2.52
C GLU A 81 7.71 -10.53 -3.66
N VAL A 82 6.49 -10.01 -3.62
CA VAL A 82 6.01 -9.08 -4.64
C VAL A 82 6.41 -7.65 -4.30
N PRO A 83 6.58 -6.77 -5.31
CA PRO A 83 6.86 -5.36 -5.04
C PRO A 83 5.75 -4.69 -4.26
N VAL A 84 6.12 -3.81 -3.34
CA VAL A 84 5.18 -3.05 -2.51
C VAL A 84 5.42 -1.56 -2.77
N VAL A 85 4.39 -0.88 -3.23
CA VAL A 85 4.42 0.57 -3.46
C VAL A 85 3.56 1.24 -2.40
N VAL A 86 4.10 2.24 -1.72
CA VAL A 86 3.41 2.90 -0.62
C VAL A 86 3.35 4.41 -0.87
N ARG A 87 2.15 4.95 -0.76
CA ARG A 87 1.93 6.39 -0.78
C ARG A 87 1.25 6.81 0.51
N PHE A 88 1.88 7.74 1.22
CA PHE A 88 1.32 8.32 2.43
C PHE A 88 1.03 9.80 2.22
N GLU A 89 -0.10 10.26 2.76
CA GLU A 89 -0.44 11.67 2.83
C GLU A 89 -1.16 11.95 4.15
N GLY A 90 -1.07 13.17 4.64
CA GLY A 90 -1.73 13.58 5.87
C GLY A 90 -0.86 13.40 7.11
N ASN A 91 -1.48 13.01 8.20
CA ASN A 91 -0.85 12.96 9.53
C ASN A 91 0.37 12.04 9.57
N ASN A 92 1.52 12.61 9.94
CA ASN A 92 2.79 11.89 10.04
C ASN A 92 3.24 11.21 8.74
N SER A 93 2.84 11.74 7.59
CA SER A 93 3.22 11.14 6.30
C SER A 93 4.74 11.14 6.09
N ALA A 94 5.42 12.23 6.45
CA ALA A 94 6.87 12.32 6.33
C ALA A 94 7.56 11.30 7.26
N LEU A 95 7.09 11.17 8.49
CA LEU A 95 7.63 10.20 9.44
C LEU A 95 7.38 8.77 8.97
N GLY A 96 6.21 8.49 8.42
CA GLY A 96 5.89 7.18 7.86
C GLY A 96 6.82 6.81 6.71
N ARG A 97 7.04 7.73 5.79
CA ARG A 97 7.98 7.52 4.67
C ARG A 97 9.39 7.27 5.18
N GLN A 98 9.84 8.04 6.17
CA GLN A 98 11.16 7.87 6.77
C GLN A 98 11.30 6.51 7.44
N THR A 99 10.27 6.09 8.18
CA THR A 99 10.24 4.78 8.84
C THR A 99 10.40 3.65 7.83
N LEU A 100 9.71 3.73 6.70
CA LEU A 100 9.82 2.72 5.64
C LEU A 100 11.21 2.73 5.02
N ALA A 101 11.78 3.92 4.76
CA ALA A 101 13.11 4.04 4.19
C ALA A 101 14.18 3.43 5.11
N ASP A 102 14.04 3.64 6.41
CA ASP A 102 14.99 3.16 7.41
C ASP A 102 14.87 1.66 7.69
N SER A 103 13.79 1.03 7.24
CA SER A 103 13.55 -0.40 7.48
C SER A 103 14.51 -1.33 6.75
N GLY A 104 15.12 -0.85 5.68
CA GLY A 104 15.94 -1.68 4.81
C GLY A 104 15.17 -2.61 3.91
N LEU A 105 13.85 -2.56 3.93
CA LEU A 105 13.01 -3.37 3.06
C LEU A 105 12.89 -2.74 1.68
N ASN A 106 12.61 -3.58 0.68
CA ASN A 106 12.46 -3.13 -0.70
C ASN A 106 11.04 -2.61 -0.95
N ILE A 107 10.77 -1.42 -0.41
CA ILE A 107 9.48 -0.75 -0.54
C ILE A 107 9.66 0.48 -1.42
N ILE A 108 8.80 0.63 -2.42
CA ILE A 108 8.88 1.71 -3.41
C ILE A 108 8.00 2.87 -2.93
N PRO A 109 8.55 4.05 -2.68
CA PRO A 109 7.74 5.19 -2.27
C PRO A 109 7.03 5.84 -3.46
N GLY A 110 5.76 6.21 -3.28
CA GLY A 110 5.00 7.00 -4.21
C GLY A 110 4.86 8.43 -3.70
N GLU A 111 5.13 9.43 -4.52
CA GLU A 111 5.07 10.84 -4.13
C GLU A 111 3.65 11.41 -4.24
N SER A 112 2.87 10.89 -5.19
CA SER A 112 1.47 11.24 -5.38
C SER A 112 0.69 9.97 -5.66
N LEU A 113 -0.63 10.07 -5.67
CA LEU A 113 -1.45 8.90 -6.00
C LEU A 113 -1.18 8.42 -7.42
N VAL A 114 -1.09 9.34 -8.39
CA VAL A 114 -0.80 8.98 -9.78
C VAL A 114 0.58 8.33 -9.88
N ASP A 115 1.60 8.91 -9.25
CA ASP A 115 2.95 8.35 -9.22
C ASP A 115 2.96 6.94 -8.63
N ALA A 116 2.27 6.74 -7.52
CA ALA A 116 2.18 5.43 -6.87
C ALA A 116 1.49 4.40 -7.77
N VAL A 117 0.41 4.79 -8.43
CA VAL A 117 -0.33 3.91 -9.35
C VAL A 117 0.57 3.51 -10.52
N GLU A 118 1.26 4.46 -11.13
CA GLU A 118 2.17 4.20 -12.24
C GLU A 118 3.29 3.23 -11.84
N LYS A 119 3.87 3.45 -10.67
CA LYS A 119 4.92 2.56 -10.14
C LYS A 119 4.39 1.16 -9.84
N ALA A 120 3.18 1.05 -9.29
CA ALA A 120 2.57 -0.24 -9.00
C ALA A 120 2.28 -1.02 -10.29
N VAL A 121 1.73 -0.37 -11.30
CA VAL A 121 1.42 -1.00 -12.59
C VAL A 121 2.71 -1.48 -13.25
N ALA A 122 3.74 -0.66 -13.26
CA ALA A 122 5.05 -1.02 -13.82
C ALA A 122 5.67 -2.20 -13.05
N ALA A 123 5.61 -2.16 -11.72
CA ALA A 123 6.17 -3.21 -10.86
C ALA A 123 5.43 -4.53 -11.03
N ALA A 124 4.13 -4.49 -11.33
CA ALA A 124 3.33 -5.70 -11.57
C ALA A 124 3.65 -6.37 -12.92
N GLY A 125 4.55 -5.78 -13.70
CA GLY A 125 4.93 -6.33 -14.99
C GLY A 125 4.03 -5.87 -16.14
N GLY A 126 3.30 -4.78 -15.93
CA GLY A 126 2.44 -4.23 -16.98
C GLY A 126 3.18 -3.86 -18.24
N GLN A 127 4.45 -3.56 -18.11
CA GLN A 127 5.33 -3.24 -19.21
C GLN A 127 5.92 -4.49 -19.87
N ALA A 128 5.70 -5.61 -19.28
CA ALA A 128 6.39 -6.85 -19.60
C ALA A 128 6.52 -7.15 -21.07
#